data_3943c116731c7917325598f501a07aec
#
_entry.id   3943c116731c7917325598f501a07aec
#
_cell.length_a   1.000
_cell.length_b   1.000
_cell.length_c   1.000
_cell.angle_alpha   90.00
_cell.angle_beta   90.00
_cell.angle_gamma   90.00
#
_symmetry.space_group_name_H-M   'P 1'
#
loop_
_entity.id
_entity.type
_entity.pdbx_description
1 polymer ?
#
loop_
_entity_poly.entity_id
_entity_poly.type
_entity_poly.pdbx_seq_one_letter_code
_entity_poly.pdbx_strand_id
1 'polypeptide(L)'
;MSEKSLYKKLVNTWFDDDKCQQRARENRFYEKANGEKVGVKPKSKAKPNPRADHKHEYAPVVIWRKYVWRNEIGGSVGERCRICGKKKEDYTVFRQADESRKYYGEMEHFWEENDKLTPIDKNTYRKTIFLGGSQTLNALTVEVKNKLVDFMNLGHKFVIGDCKGADLEMQKFLAENGYKNVVVYYSGDRVRINVGGWEEKKIGVNKFDKGYEFYKRKDEQMAVDADEGFMILNGETRGTMANIERLAVLKKDCLVAFHEKSERARRLNRALYDMRLIRKEEDIVWLKKYLER
;
A
#
# COMPACT_ATOMS: atom_id res chain seq x y z
N MET A 1 -21.35 3.53 10.54
CA MET A 1 -20.63 3.18 9.28
C MET A 1 -19.75 1.98 9.59
N SER A 2 -19.85 0.87 8.84
CA SER A 2 -19.06 -0.33 9.14
C SER A 2 -17.58 -0.09 8.82
N GLU A 3 -16.69 -0.70 9.61
CA GLU A 3 -15.22 -0.62 9.48
C GLU A 3 -14.72 -1.01 8.09
N LYS A 4 -15.38 -1.97 7.42
CA LYS A 4 -15.18 -2.29 6.00
C LYS A 4 -15.37 -1.09 5.06
N SER A 5 -16.19 -0.10 5.47
CA SER A 5 -16.41 1.14 4.72
C SER A 5 -15.19 2.07 4.78
N LEU A 6 -14.45 2.11 5.91
CA LEU A 6 -13.28 2.99 6.06
C LEU A 6 -12.08 2.48 5.24
N TYR A 7 -11.84 1.16 5.26
CA TYR A 7 -10.79 0.55 4.45
C TYR A 7 -11.10 0.66 2.94
N LYS A 8 -12.37 0.38 2.56
CA LYS A 8 -12.82 0.57 1.18
C LYS A 8 -12.70 2.04 0.75
N LYS A 9 -12.92 3.00 1.66
CA LYS A 9 -12.61 4.43 1.43
C LYS A 9 -11.09 4.67 1.32
N LEU A 10 -10.27 4.10 2.18
CA LEU A 10 -8.79 4.22 2.11
C LEU A 10 -8.25 3.69 0.78
N VAL A 11 -8.69 2.51 0.35
CA VAL A 11 -8.23 1.86 -0.89
C VAL A 11 -8.89 2.47 -2.12
N ASN A 12 -10.20 2.74 -2.11
CA ASN A 12 -10.90 3.32 -3.27
C ASN A 12 -10.60 4.81 -3.48
N THR A 13 -10.22 5.56 -2.43
CA THR A 13 -9.77 6.95 -2.60
C THR A 13 -8.38 7.05 -3.24
N TRP A 14 -7.68 5.93 -3.37
CA TRP A 14 -6.40 5.85 -4.09
C TRP A 14 -6.60 5.74 -5.60
N PHE A 15 -7.80 5.38 -6.07
CA PHE A 15 -8.03 4.97 -7.45
C PHE A 15 -9.27 5.58 -8.14
N ASP A 16 -10.04 6.48 -7.47
CA ASP A 16 -11.26 7.06 -8.04
C ASP A 16 -11.07 8.57 -8.32
N ASP A 17 -10.33 8.87 -9.40
CA ASP A 17 -9.94 10.25 -9.79
C ASP A 17 -11.14 11.11 -10.22
N ASP A 18 -12.15 10.53 -10.93
CA ASP A 18 -13.23 11.29 -11.53
C ASP A 18 -14.20 11.90 -10.50
N LYS A 19 -14.53 11.16 -9.44
CA LYS A 19 -15.44 11.66 -8.39
C LYS A 19 -14.79 12.71 -7.50
N CYS A 20 -13.47 12.68 -7.35
CA CYS A 20 -12.74 13.65 -6.55
C CYS A 20 -12.60 14.99 -7.25
N GLN A 21 -12.38 14.98 -8.57
CA GLN A 21 -12.34 16.20 -9.40
C GLN A 21 -13.71 16.85 -9.50
N GLN A 22 -14.78 16.07 -9.56
CA GLN A 22 -16.16 16.59 -9.59
C GLN A 22 -16.52 17.30 -8.29
N ARG A 23 -16.24 16.70 -7.11
CA ARG A 23 -16.45 17.35 -5.81
C ARG A 23 -15.59 18.59 -5.58
N ALA A 24 -14.35 18.62 -6.07
CA ALA A 24 -13.50 19.80 -6.00
C ALA A 24 -14.02 20.95 -6.89
N ARG A 25 -14.67 20.64 -8.03
CA ARG A 25 -15.34 21.63 -8.89
C ARG A 25 -16.63 22.15 -8.24
N GLU A 26 -17.43 21.27 -7.64
CA GLU A 26 -18.65 21.64 -6.92
C GLU A 26 -18.37 22.53 -5.72
N ASN A 27 -17.35 22.24 -4.92
CA ASN A 27 -16.95 23.10 -3.78
C ASN A 27 -16.45 24.47 -4.23
N ARG A 28 -15.71 24.60 -5.34
CA ARG A 28 -15.32 25.92 -5.89
C ARG A 28 -16.51 26.73 -6.41
N PHE A 29 -17.56 26.06 -6.89
CA PHE A 29 -18.80 26.73 -7.31
C PHE A 29 -19.59 27.27 -6.11
N TYR A 30 -19.65 26.52 -5.01
CA TYR A 30 -20.30 26.94 -3.77
C TYR A 30 -19.61 28.14 -3.12
N GLU A 31 -18.28 28.17 -3.08
CA GLU A 31 -17.52 29.32 -2.53
C GLU A 31 -17.67 30.59 -3.38
N LYS A 32 -17.87 30.47 -4.69
CA LYS A 32 -18.11 31.64 -5.58
C LYS A 32 -19.55 32.15 -5.58
N ALA A 33 -20.53 31.27 -5.31
CA ALA A 33 -21.94 31.62 -5.35
C ALA A 33 -22.43 32.32 -4.08
N ASN A 34 -21.81 32.04 -2.94
CA ASN A 34 -22.21 32.56 -1.65
C ASN A 34 -21.18 33.56 -1.11
N GLY A 35 -21.02 34.70 -1.74
CA GLY A 35 -20.12 35.80 -1.31
C GLY A 35 -20.31 36.32 0.13
N GLU A 36 -20.90 35.54 1.01
CA GLU A 36 -21.03 35.81 2.42
C GLU A 36 -19.79 35.33 3.17
N LYS A 37 -19.04 36.26 3.75
CA LYS A 37 -18.04 35.96 4.77
C LYS A 37 -18.75 35.21 5.90
N VAL A 38 -18.59 33.88 5.95
CA VAL A 38 -19.07 33.08 7.09
C VAL A 38 -18.39 33.61 8.34
N GLY A 39 -19.14 34.30 9.16
CA GLY A 39 -18.66 34.81 10.44
C GLY A 39 -18.11 33.67 11.26
N VAL A 40 -16.88 33.78 11.71
CA VAL A 40 -16.22 32.83 12.61
C VAL A 40 -17.12 32.70 13.84
N LYS A 41 -17.82 31.53 13.94
CA LYS A 41 -18.58 31.21 15.17
C LYS A 41 -17.61 31.33 16.35
N PRO A 42 -17.99 32.06 17.41
CA PRO A 42 -17.12 32.17 18.59
C PRO A 42 -16.80 30.78 19.08
N LYS A 43 -15.51 30.45 19.25
CA LYS A 43 -15.05 29.16 19.76
C LYS A 43 -15.82 28.89 21.05
N SER A 44 -16.67 27.88 21.07
CA SER A 44 -17.32 27.42 22.28
C SER A 44 -16.23 27.22 23.34
N LYS A 45 -16.42 27.81 24.54
CA LYS A 45 -15.47 27.61 25.64
C LYS A 45 -15.27 26.10 25.81
N ALA A 46 -14.07 25.64 25.53
CA ALA A 46 -13.73 24.23 25.67
C ALA A 46 -14.07 23.81 27.10
N LYS A 47 -14.87 22.74 27.25
CA LYS A 47 -15.14 22.16 28.57
C LYS A 47 -13.78 21.86 29.23
N PRO A 48 -13.60 22.20 30.53
CA PRO A 48 -12.32 21.93 31.19
C PRO A 48 -11.99 20.44 31.02
N ASN A 49 -10.80 20.19 30.47
CA ASN A 49 -10.35 18.81 30.26
C ASN A 49 -10.05 18.20 31.64
N PRO A 50 -10.75 17.15 32.08
CA PRO A 50 -10.55 16.54 33.39
C PRO A 50 -9.16 15.92 33.58
N ARG A 51 -8.29 16.03 32.56
CA ARG A 51 -6.91 15.52 32.56
C ARG A 51 -5.86 16.62 32.50
N ALA A 52 -6.21 17.86 32.91
CA ALA A 52 -5.31 19.03 32.81
C ALA A 52 -4.07 18.94 33.71
N ASP A 53 -4.13 18.19 34.81
CA ASP A 53 -3.11 18.16 35.87
C ASP A 53 -2.25 16.86 35.87
N HIS A 54 -2.00 16.25 34.70
CA HIS A 54 -1.14 15.08 34.63
C HIS A 54 0.23 15.42 34.04
N LYS A 55 1.27 14.68 34.45
CA LYS A 55 2.55 14.69 33.76
C LYS A 55 2.37 14.10 32.36
N HIS A 56 2.75 14.82 31.30
CA HIS A 56 2.61 14.36 29.95
C HIS A 56 3.51 13.15 29.66
N GLU A 57 2.90 12.06 29.20
CA GLU A 57 3.58 10.86 28.69
C GLU A 57 3.55 10.91 27.16
N TYR A 58 4.61 11.39 26.55
CA TYR A 58 4.69 11.48 25.10
C TYR A 58 5.12 10.15 24.48
N ALA A 59 4.41 9.74 23.44
CA ALA A 59 4.75 8.60 22.61
C ALA A 59 4.84 9.02 21.15
N PRO A 60 5.74 8.42 20.36
CA PRO A 60 5.84 8.66 18.94
C PRO A 60 4.60 8.17 18.22
N VAL A 61 4.05 8.98 17.34
CA VAL A 61 2.83 8.71 16.59
C VAL A 61 2.96 9.10 15.14
N VAL A 62 2.24 8.41 14.28
CA VAL A 62 2.05 8.75 12.87
C VAL A 62 0.61 9.18 12.66
N ILE A 63 0.41 10.37 12.13
CA ILE A 63 -0.91 10.90 11.81
C ILE A 63 -1.05 10.95 10.29
N TRP A 64 -1.91 10.12 9.76
CA TRP A 64 -2.24 10.05 8.34
C TRP A 64 -3.38 10.99 8.00
N ARG A 65 -3.28 11.66 6.85
CA ARG A 65 -4.33 12.55 6.35
C ARG A 65 -4.40 12.51 4.82
N LYS A 66 -5.57 12.80 4.28
CA LYS A 66 -5.76 12.97 2.85
C LYS A 66 -5.61 14.44 2.49
N TYR A 67 -4.70 14.74 1.56
CA TYR A 67 -4.57 16.07 0.98
C TYR A 67 -5.52 16.19 -0.23
N VAL A 68 -6.68 16.84 0.00
CA VAL A 68 -7.76 16.98 -0.99
C VAL A 68 -7.26 17.61 -2.29
N TRP A 69 -6.36 18.58 -2.19
CA TRP A 69 -5.83 19.36 -3.32
C TRP A 69 -5.01 18.55 -4.33
N ARG A 70 -4.46 17.40 -3.92
CA ARG A 70 -3.56 16.57 -4.73
C ARG A 70 -4.01 15.13 -4.82
N ASN A 71 -5.15 14.79 -4.21
CA ASN A 71 -5.60 13.41 -4.05
C ASN A 71 -4.51 12.47 -3.48
N GLU A 72 -3.63 13.01 -2.64
CA GLU A 72 -2.51 12.30 -2.02
C GLU A 72 -2.81 11.97 -0.57
N ILE A 73 -2.30 10.84 -0.11
CA ILE A 73 -2.23 10.52 1.31
C ILE A 73 -0.83 10.89 1.77
N GLY A 74 -0.77 11.68 2.78
CA GLY A 74 0.46 12.00 3.47
C GLY A 74 0.24 11.92 4.97
N GLY A 75 1.18 12.43 5.72
CA GLY A 75 1.04 12.42 7.15
C GLY A 75 2.05 13.27 7.87
N SER A 76 2.04 13.14 9.17
CA SER A 76 3.04 13.75 10.04
C SER A 76 3.47 12.76 11.10
N VAL A 77 4.76 12.81 11.43
CA VAL A 77 5.38 12.06 12.53
C VAL A 77 5.73 13.02 13.62
N GLY A 78 5.45 12.65 14.85
CA GLY A 78 5.78 13.45 16.02
C GLY A 78 5.44 12.72 17.31
N GLU A 79 5.38 13.45 18.40
CA GLU A 79 5.05 12.89 19.71
C GLU A 79 3.70 13.41 20.22
N ARG A 80 2.90 12.54 20.81
CA ARG A 80 1.60 12.84 21.39
C ARG A 80 1.49 12.29 22.79
N CYS A 81 0.92 13.08 23.69
CA CYS A 81 0.63 12.56 25.04
C CYS A 81 -0.46 11.49 24.98
N ARG A 82 -0.18 10.31 25.52
CA ARG A 82 -1.11 9.18 25.59
C ARG A 82 -2.35 9.46 26.42
N ILE A 83 -2.24 10.37 27.40
CA ILE A 83 -3.32 10.66 28.36
C ILE A 83 -4.29 11.70 27.78
N CYS A 84 -3.81 12.88 27.37
CA CYS A 84 -4.66 13.99 26.93
C CYS A 84 -4.66 14.24 25.44
N GLY A 85 -3.79 13.59 24.68
CA GLY A 85 -3.67 13.78 23.24
C GLY A 85 -2.92 15.04 22.81
N LYS A 86 -2.36 15.84 23.76
CA LYS A 86 -1.60 17.05 23.44
C LYS A 86 -0.42 16.68 22.54
N LYS A 87 -0.30 17.38 21.42
CA LYS A 87 0.85 17.24 20.50
C LYS A 87 2.04 17.98 21.12
N LYS A 88 3.23 17.36 21.03
CA LYS A 88 4.49 18.06 21.28
C LYS A 88 4.84 18.87 20.03
N GLU A 89 5.49 20.00 20.19
CA GLU A 89 5.94 20.82 19.05
C GLU A 89 6.85 20.01 18.12
N ASP A 90 6.90 20.36 16.83
CA ASP A 90 7.76 19.75 15.80
C ASP A 90 7.30 18.41 15.20
N TYR A 91 6.11 18.41 14.58
CA TYR A 91 5.71 17.32 13.71
C TYR A 91 6.40 17.43 12.34
N THR A 92 7.16 16.41 11.98
CA THR A 92 7.70 16.29 10.62
C THR A 92 6.61 15.83 9.66
N VAL A 93 6.28 16.67 8.69
CA VAL A 93 5.28 16.36 7.66
C VAL A 93 5.96 15.58 6.53
N PHE A 94 5.31 14.49 6.07
CA PHE A 94 5.72 13.74 4.88
C PHE A 94 4.54 13.59 3.92
N ARG A 95 4.85 13.44 2.64
CA ARG A 95 3.88 13.19 1.57
C ARG A 95 4.17 11.85 0.90
N GLN A 96 3.19 11.28 0.22
CA GLN A 96 3.33 9.99 -0.45
C GLN A 96 4.44 9.97 -1.50
N ALA A 97 4.67 11.09 -2.19
CA ALA A 97 5.73 11.24 -3.17
C ALA A 97 7.11 11.57 -2.55
N ASP A 98 7.24 11.62 -1.24
CA ASP A 98 8.49 11.91 -0.55
C ASP A 98 9.38 10.66 -0.54
N GLU A 99 10.56 10.75 -1.17
CA GLU A 99 11.56 9.69 -1.20
C GLU A 99 12.13 9.35 0.19
N SER A 100 11.99 10.28 1.14
CA SER A 100 12.39 10.10 2.54
C SER A 100 11.40 9.29 3.37
N ARG A 101 10.30 8.84 2.77
CA ARG A 101 9.26 8.09 3.46
C ARG A 101 9.83 6.85 4.14
N LYS A 102 9.57 6.73 5.44
CA LYS A 102 10.10 5.68 6.29
C LYS A 102 9.01 4.73 6.76
N TYR A 103 9.42 3.53 7.16
CA TYR A 103 8.59 2.60 7.88
C TYR A 103 8.40 3.06 9.33
N TYR A 104 7.14 3.21 9.73
CA TYR A 104 6.74 3.67 11.07
C TYR A 104 5.87 2.64 11.80
N GLY A 105 5.89 1.38 11.37
CA GLY A 105 4.96 0.35 11.81
C GLY A 105 4.94 0.03 13.29
N GLU A 106 5.98 0.39 14.04
CA GLU A 106 6.04 0.21 15.50
C GLU A 106 5.36 1.35 16.27
N MET A 107 5.10 2.47 15.61
CA MET A 107 4.42 3.62 16.21
C MET A 107 2.90 3.43 16.28
N GLU A 108 2.23 4.23 17.10
CA GLU A 108 0.78 4.35 17.07
C GLU A 108 0.35 5.14 15.83
N HIS A 109 -0.62 4.62 15.07
CA HIS A 109 -1.11 5.25 13.85
C HIS A 109 -2.50 5.83 14.07
N PHE A 110 -2.73 7.04 13.57
CA PHE A 110 -4.01 7.73 13.61
C PHE A 110 -4.39 8.20 12.22
N TRP A 111 -5.70 8.19 11.94
CA TRP A 111 -6.28 8.87 10.79
C TRP A 111 -6.85 10.21 11.24
N GLU A 112 -6.53 11.30 10.53
CA GLU A 112 -7.07 12.63 10.80
C GLU A 112 -8.10 13.01 9.72
N GLU A 113 -9.35 13.23 10.15
CA GLU A 113 -10.43 13.71 9.31
C GLU A 113 -11.23 14.76 10.10
N ASN A 114 -11.39 15.97 9.53
CA ASN A 114 -12.12 17.06 10.15
C ASN A 114 -11.64 17.35 11.61
N ASP A 115 -10.35 17.48 11.80
CA ASP A 115 -9.68 17.70 13.10
C ASP A 115 -9.89 16.60 14.13
N LYS A 116 -10.46 15.49 13.74
CA LYS A 116 -10.67 14.32 14.59
C LYS A 116 -9.63 13.26 14.29
N LEU A 117 -8.92 12.81 15.33
CA LEU A 117 -7.98 11.69 15.25
C LEU A 117 -8.68 10.39 15.62
N THR A 118 -8.62 9.43 14.71
CA THR A 118 -9.15 8.08 14.92
C THR A 118 -7.98 7.09 14.92
N PRO A 119 -7.78 6.30 15.98
CA PRO A 119 -6.74 5.26 15.98
C PRO A 119 -6.95 4.29 14.82
N ILE A 120 -5.85 3.91 14.16
CA ILE A 120 -5.87 2.85 13.15
C ILE A 120 -5.59 1.54 13.87
N ASP A 121 -6.61 0.69 13.98
CA ASP A 121 -6.42 -0.70 14.43
C ASP A 121 -5.84 -1.51 13.27
N LYS A 122 -4.55 -1.76 13.36
CA LYS A 122 -3.83 -2.55 12.33
C LYS A 122 -4.37 -3.97 12.20
N ASN A 123 -4.95 -4.54 13.24
CA ASN A 123 -5.49 -5.91 13.19
C ASN A 123 -6.73 -5.97 12.31
N THR A 124 -7.56 -4.93 12.30
CA THR A 124 -8.74 -4.82 11.44
C THR A 124 -8.38 -4.71 9.96
N TYR A 125 -7.20 -4.13 9.64
CA TYR A 125 -6.77 -3.86 8.26
C TYR A 125 -5.70 -4.82 7.76
N ARG A 126 -5.21 -5.72 8.60
CA ARG A 126 -4.20 -6.69 8.19
C ARG A 126 -4.73 -7.61 7.12
N LYS A 127 -3.98 -7.68 6.02
CA LYS A 127 -4.21 -8.60 4.92
C LYS A 127 -2.94 -9.39 4.65
N THR A 128 -3.10 -10.52 4.00
CA THR A 128 -2.00 -11.25 3.40
C THR A 128 -1.85 -10.81 1.95
N ILE A 129 -0.70 -10.25 1.60
CA ILE A 129 -0.40 -9.74 0.26
C ILE A 129 0.57 -10.68 -0.44
N PHE A 130 0.18 -11.19 -1.60
CA PHE A 130 1.08 -11.93 -2.48
C PHE A 130 1.96 -10.96 -3.24
N LEU A 131 3.26 -10.94 -2.92
CA LEU A 131 4.28 -10.16 -3.61
C LEU A 131 4.94 -11.01 -4.68
N GLY A 132 5.00 -10.50 -5.91
CA GLY A 132 5.66 -11.17 -7.01
C GLY A 132 5.95 -10.25 -8.18
N GLY A 133 6.61 -10.77 -9.20
CA GLY A 133 6.90 -9.97 -10.39
C GLY A 133 7.94 -10.59 -11.32
N SER A 134 8.40 -9.76 -12.25
CA SER A 134 9.32 -10.17 -13.31
C SER A 134 10.68 -10.55 -12.78
N GLN A 135 11.20 -11.70 -13.23
CA GLN A 135 12.55 -12.17 -12.87
C GLN A 135 13.69 -11.33 -13.45
N THR A 136 13.39 -10.45 -14.40
CA THR A 136 14.35 -9.55 -15.03
C THR A 136 14.49 -8.21 -14.31
N LEU A 137 13.71 -7.99 -13.26
CA LEU A 137 13.78 -6.77 -12.46
C LEU A 137 15.09 -6.76 -11.63
N ASN A 138 15.78 -5.63 -11.62
CA ASN A 138 17.04 -5.46 -10.90
C ASN A 138 17.03 -4.29 -9.90
N ALA A 139 15.93 -3.54 -9.83
CA ALA A 139 15.75 -2.46 -8.86
C ALA A 139 14.26 -2.14 -8.71
N LEU A 140 13.85 -1.68 -7.53
CA LEU A 140 12.50 -1.16 -7.27
C LEU A 140 12.45 0.34 -7.55
N THR A 141 11.37 0.80 -8.18
CA THR A 141 11.11 2.24 -8.32
C THR A 141 10.71 2.85 -6.97
N VAL A 142 10.77 4.18 -6.88
CA VAL A 142 10.38 4.91 -5.66
C VAL A 142 8.90 4.64 -5.32
N GLU A 143 8.04 4.60 -6.32
CA GLU A 143 6.61 4.36 -6.16
C GLU A 143 6.33 2.97 -5.57
N VAL A 144 7.03 1.94 -6.06
CA VAL A 144 6.96 0.58 -5.52
C VAL A 144 7.43 0.54 -4.08
N LYS A 145 8.57 1.18 -3.77
CA LYS A 145 9.09 1.28 -2.40
C LYS A 145 8.10 1.96 -1.46
N ASN A 146 7.54 3.10 -1.89
CA ASN A 146 6.52 3.82 -1.13
C ASN A 146 5.30 2.95 -0.87
N LYS A 147 4.85 2.19 -1.88
CA LYS A 147 3.71 1.29 -1.71
C LYS A 147 3.99 0.14 -0.74
N LEU A 148 5.19 -0.43 -0.78
CA LEU A 148 5.61 -1.43 0.21
C LEU A 148 5.64 -0.83 1.61
N VAL A 149 6.13 0.41 1.77
CA VAL A 149 6.10 1.13 3.07
C VAL A 149 4.66 1.31 3.57
N ASP A 150 3.70 1.65 2.69
CA ASP A 150 2.29 1.74 3.07
C ASP A 150 1.75 0.42 3.62
N PHE A 151 2.04 -0.67 2.93
CA PHE A 151 1.63 -2.01 3.36
C PHE A 151 2.29 -2.41 4.68
N MET A 152 3.59 -2.13 4.84
CA MET A 152 4.30 -2.38 6.10
C MET A 152 3.72 -1.57 7.25
N ASN A 153 3.43 -0.28 7.05
CA ASN A 153 2.84 0.60 8.07
C ASN A 153 1.46 0.12 8.51
N LEU A 154 0.68 -0.49 7.61
CA LEU A 154 -0.60 -1.12 7.92
C LEU A 154 -0.44 -2.51 8.57
N GLY A 155 0.78 -3.05 8.64
CA GLY A 155 1.07 -4.32 9.29
C GLY A 155 0.63 -5.54 8.48
N HIS A 156 0.51 -5.44 7.14
CA HIS A 156 0.12 -6.57 6.29
C HIS A 156 1.13 -7.71 6.36
N LYS A 157 0.65 -8.95 6.26
CA LYS A 157 1.51 -10.12 6.08
C LYS A 157 1.89 -10.24 4.60
N PHE A 158 3.15 -10.51 4.32
CA PHE A 158 3.60 -10.78 2.95
C PHE A 158 3.86 -12.26 2.74
N VAL A 159 3.40 -12.78 1.61
CA VAL A 159 3.82 -14.06 1.07
C VAL A 159 4.59 -13.79 -0.22
N ILE A 160 5.81 -14.30 -0.32
CA ILE A 160 6.74 -13.98 -1.40
C ILE A 160 7.49 -15.24 -1.84
N GLY A 161 7.84 -15.30 -3.12
CA GLY A 161 8.64 -16.38 -3.66
C GLY A 161 10.12 -16.25 -3.35
N ASP A 162 10.86 -17.31 -3.67
CA ASP A 162 12.30 -17.43 -3.50
C ASP A 162 13.08 -17.23 -4.82
N CYS A 163 12.53 -16.44 -5.76
CA CYS A 163 13.12 -16.21 -7.07
C CYS A 163 14.05 -14.99 -7.08
N LYS A 164 14.90 -14.93 -8.11
CA LYS A 164 15.61 -13.70 -8.48
C LYS A 164 14.64 -12.67 -9.07
N GLY A 165 15.12 -11.45 -9.28
CA GLY A 165 14.32 -10.37 -9.85
C GLY A 165 13.43 -9.69 -8.82
N ALA A 166 12.16 -9.49 -9.12
CA ALA A 166 11.23 -8.77 -8.26
C ALA A 166 11.15 -9.34 -6.84
N ASP A 167 11.10 -10.67 -6.69
CA ASP A 167 11.05 -11.31 -5.37
C ASP A 167 12.29 -10.94 -4.54
N LEU A 168 13.51 -11.07 -5.12
CA LEU A 168 14.75 -10.72 -4.45
C LEU A 168 14.81 -9.23 -4.07
N GLU A 169 14.45 -8.34 -4.99
CA GLU A 169 14.52 -6.89 -4.74
C GLU A 169 13.51 -6.44 -3.67
N MET A 170 12.32 -7.02 -3.66
CA MET A 170 11.36 -6.77 -2.58
C MET A 170 11.83 -7.36 -1.25
N GLN A 171 12.39 -8.57 -1.24
CA GLN A 171 12.97 -9.17 -0.03
C GLN A 171 14.08 -8.30 0.56
N LYS A 172 15.01 -7.78 -0.26
CA LYS A 172 16.06 -6.84 0.18
C LYS A 172 15.45 -5.61 0.85
N PHE A 173 14.49 -4.98 0.18
CA PHE A 173 13.86 -3.77 0.69
C PHE A 173 13.12 -4.01 2.02
N LEU A 174 12.39 -5.12 2.15
CA LEU A 174 11.71 -5.51 3.38
C LEU A 174 12.71 -5.78 4.52
N ALA A 175 13.83 -6.44 4.23
CA ALA A 175 14.89 -6.72 5.21
C ALA A 175 15.61 -5.45 5.67
N GLU A 176 15.94 -4.54 4.75
CA GLU A 176 16.54 -3.22 5.03
C GLU A 176 15.64 -2.37 5.95
N ASN A 177 14.33 -2.51 5.84
CA ASN A 177 13.37 -1.84 6.71
C ASN A 177 13.03 -2.63 7.99
N GLY A 178 13.70 -3.75 8.24
CA GLY A 178 13.50 -4.57 9.45
C GLY A 178 12.12 -5.23 9.54
N TYR A 179 11.39 -5.34 8.43
CA TYR A 179 10.04 -5.91 8.44
C TYR A 179 10.06 -7.41 8.74
N LYS A 180 9.19 -7.87 9.66
CA LYS A 180 9.19 -9.26 10.16
C LYS A 180 8.03 -10.11 9.69
N ASN A 181 6.90 -9.51 9.28
CA ASN A 181 5.69 -10.24 8.94
C ASN A 181 5.71 -10.75 7.48
N VAL A 182 6.66 -11.64 7.17
CA VAL A 182 6.91 -12.19 5.84
C VAL A 182 7.02 -13.70 5.91
N VAL A 183 6.51 -14.41 4.90
CA VAL A 183 6.71 -15.85 4.70
C VAL A 183 7.25 -16.09 3.29
N VAL A 184 8.35 -16.81 3.19
CA VAL A 184 8.99 -17.15 1.90
C VAL A 184 8.52 -18.53 1.46
N TYR A 185 7.87 -18.58 0.30
CA TYR A 185 7.38 -19.82 -0.31
C TYR A 185 8.39 -20.38 -1.30
N TYR A 186 8.62 -21.68 -1.23
CA TYR A 186 9.54 -22.35 -2.15
C TYR A 186 9.06 -23.74 -2.55
N SER A 187 9.52 -24.17 -3.72
CA SER A 187 9.39 -25.55 -4.22
C SER A 187 10.79 -26.17 -4.27
N GLY A 188 10.89 -27.46 -3.96
CA GLY A 188 12.16 -28.17 -3.97
C GLY A 188 12.70 -28.49 -2.58
N ASP A 189 14.00 -28.82 -2.50
CA ASP A 189 14.57 -29.36 -1.27
C ASP A 189 15.00 -28.27 -0.30
N ARG A 190 15.33 -27.09 -0.79
CA ARG A 190 15.76 -25.95 0.00
C ARG A 190 15.28 -24.63 -0.62
N VAL A 191 15.09 -23.63 0.21
CA VAL A 191 14.87 -22.26 -0.22
C VAL A 191 16.11 -21.74 -0.96
N ARG A 192 15.89 -21.02 -2.06
CA ARG A 192 16.99 -20.43 -2.84
C ARG A 192 17.38 -19.05 -2.33
N ILE A 193 16.40 -18.24 -1.95
CA ILE A 193 16.56 -16.85 -1.50
C ILE A 193 15.62 -16.60 -0.33
N ASN A 194 16.18 -16.23 0.82
CA ASN A 194 15.49 -15.74 2.01
C ASN A 194 16.36 -14.69 2.70
N VAL A 195 16.30 -13.44 2.22
CA VAL A 195 17.21 -12.35 2.62
C VAL A 195 17.01 -11.95 4.08
N GLY A 196 15.79 -11.95 4.56
CA GLY A 196 15.45 -11.51 5.92
C GLY A 196 15.43 -12.62 6.97
N GLY A 197 15.74 -13.87 6.58
CA GLY A 197 15.68 -15.02 7.50
C GLY A 197 14.26 -15.27 8.05
N TRP A 198 13.23 -15.02 7.23
CA TRP A 198 11.84 -15.17 7.62
C TRP A 198 11.38 -16.63 7.64
N GLU A 199 10.15 -16.84 8.11
CA GLU A 199 9.46 -18.12 8.04
C GLU A 199 9.48 -18.67 6.60
N GLU A 200 9.78 -19.96 6.45
CA GLU A 200 9.83 -20.67 5.17
C GLU A 200 8.66 -21.65 5.04
N LYS A 201 7.96 -21.60 3.91
CA LYS A 201 6.87 -22.53 3.61
C LYS A 201 7.21 -23.36 2.38
N LYS A 202 7.54 -24.63 2.60
CA LYS A 202 7.77 -25.61 1.54
C LYS A 202 6.46 -26.02 0.91
N ILE A 203 6.37 -25.95 -0.43
CA ILE A 203 5.21 -26.40 -1.19
C ILE A 203 5.56 -27.71 -1.89
N GLY A 204 4.71 -28.71 -1.65
CA GLY A 204 4.84 -30.01 -2.29
C GLY A 204 4.68 -29.91 -3.80
N VAL A 205 5.51 -30.65 -4.51
CA VAL A 205 5.46 -30.77 -5.98
C VAL A 205 5.24 -32.23 -6.35
N ASN A 206 4.60 -32.48 -7.47
CA ASN A 206 4.47 -33.84 -7.99
C ASN A 206 5.82 -34.29 -8.54
N LYS A 207 6.13 -35.61 -8.39
CA LYS A 207 7.40 -36.15 -8.86
C LYS A 207 7.61 -35.99 -10.40
N PHE A 208 6.56 -35.71 -11.14
CA PHE A 208 6.59 -35.49 -12.59
C PHE A 208 6.65 -34.03 -12.97
N ASP A 209 6.44 -33.08 -12.01
CA ASP A 209 6.52 -31.65 -12.29
C ASP A 209 7.98 -31.28 -12.61
N LYS A 210 8.20 -30.60 -13.73
CA LYS A 210 9.51 -30.11 -14.19
C LYS A 210 9.40 -28.67 -14.70
N GLY A 211 10.52 -27.94 -14.66
CA GLY A 211 10.60 -26.59 -15.22
C GLY A 211 9.53 -25.66 -14.66
N TYR A 212 8.74 -25.06 -15.53
CA TYR A 212 7.71 -24.11 -15.16
C TYR A 212 6.66 -24.70 -14.20
N GLU A 213 6.16 -25.90 -14.45
CA GLU A 213 5.13 -26.54 -13.62
C GLU A 213 5.60 -26.78 -12.19
N PHE A 214 6.88 -27.10 -12.01
CA PHE A 214 7.49 -27.26 -10.69
C PHE A 214 7.43 -25.98 -9.86
N TYR A 215 7.78 -24.84 -10.44
CA TYR A 215 7.78 -23.56 -9.72
C TYR A 215 6.38 -22.95 -9.62
N LYS A 216 5.49 -23.23 -10.53
CA LYS A 216 4.11 -22.77 -10.56
C LYS A 216 3.33 -23.20 -9.31
N ARG A 217 3.63 -24.39 -8.72
CA ARG A 217 2.93 -24.89 -7.53
C ARG A 217 2.98 -23.94 -6.35
N LYS A 218 4.15 -23.36 -6.06
CA LYS A 218 4.26 -22.38 -4.98
C LYS A 218 3.46 -21.10 -5.27
N ASP A 219 3.44 -20.68 -6.53
CA ASP A 219 2.72 -19.47 -6.95
C ASP A 219 1.19 -19.68 -6.84
N GLU A 220 0.70 -20.89 -7.18
CA GLU A 220 -0.70 -21.29 -6.98
C GLU A 220 -1.08 -21.22 -5.50
N GLN A 221 -0.23 -21.76 -4.62
CA GLN A 221 -0.49 -21.75 -3.19
C GLN A 221 -0.44 -20.31 -2.62
N MET A 222 0.53 -19.48 -3.04
CA MET A 222 0.57 -18.08 -2.61
C MET A 222 -0.69 -17.32 -3.03
N ALA A 223 -1.20 -17.55 -4.24
CA ALA A 223 -2.45 -16.94 -4.70
C ALA A 223 -3.66 -17.38 -3.88
N VAL A 224 -3.68 -18.65 -3.42
CA VAL A 224 -4.75 -19.16 -2.53
C VAL A 224 -4.65 -18.53 -1.13
N ASP A 225 -3.45 -18.46 -0.54
CA ASP A 225 -3.23 -18.03 0.83
C ASP A 225 -3.31 -16.50 1.01
N ALA A 226 -3.12 -15.72 -0.05
CA ALA A 226 -3.18 -14.28 -0.01
C ALA A 226 -4.63 -13.76 -0.06
N ASP A 227 -4.86 -12.57 0.46
CA ASP A 227 -6.11 -11.81 0.31
C ASP A 227 -6.07 -10.94 -0.95
N GLU A 228 -4.90 -10.40 -1.28
CA GLU A 228 -4.65 -9.51 -2.42
C GLU A 228 -3.27 -9.79 -3.02
N GLY A 229 -3.04 -9.29 -4.24
CA GLY A 229 -1.74 -9.35 -4.91
C GLY A 229 -1.11 -7.97 -5.12
N PHE A 230 0.23 -7.93 -5.10
CA PHE A 230 1.02 -6.83 -5.58
C PHE A 230 2.10 -7.35 -6.52
N MET A 231 1.95 -7.07 -7.82
CA MET A 231 2.78 -7.62 -8.87
C MET A 231 3.57 -6.53 -9.59
N ILE A 232 4.85 -6.79 -9.89
CA ILE A 232 5.70 -5.86 -10.64
C ILE A 232 5.98 -6.45 -12.02
N LEU A 233 5.52 -5.77 -13.06
CA LEU A 233 5.77 -6.13 -14.45
C LEU A 233 6.94 -5.31 -15.03
N ASN A 234 7.95 -6.02 -15.56
CA ASN A 234 9.03 -5.45 -16.37
C ASN A 234 8.95 -6.09 -17.75
N GLY A 235 8.10 -5.53 -18.62
CA GLY A 235 7.65 -6.17 -19.83
C GLY A 235 6.71 -7.35 -19.58
N GLU A 236 6.35 -8.08 -20.64
CA GLU A 236 5.53 -9.26 -20.52
C GLU A 236 6.33 -10.44 -19.98
N THR A 237 5.91 -11.00 -18.85
CA THR A 237 6.48 -12.22 -18.28
C THR A 237 5.39 -13.22 -17.97
N ARG A 238 5.51 -14.43 -18.56
CA ARG A 238 4.52 -15.52 -18.44
C ARG A 238 4.14 -15.81 -17.00
N GLY A 239 5.11 -15.92 -16.09
CA GLY A 239 4.86 -16.25 -14.68
C GLY A 239 4.06 -15.17 -13.95
N THR A 240 4.44 -13.92 -14.14
CA THR A 240 3.74 -12.78 -13.49
C THR A 240 2.33 -12.61 -14.02
N MET A 241 2.13 -12.72 -15.34
CA MET A 241 0.79 -12.67 -15.94
C MET A 241 -0.09 -13.80 -15.43
N ALA A 242 0.42 -15.03 -15.34
CA ALA A 242 -0.32 -16.15 -14.80
C ALA A 242 -0.72 -15.94 -13.33
N ASN A 243 0.10 -15.25 -12.53
CA ASN A 243 -0.25 -14.92 -11.14
C ASN A 243 -1.35 -13.87 -11.05
N ILE A 244 -1.31 -12.84 -11.91
CA ILE A 244 -2.37 -11.83 -12.01
C ILE A 244 -3.70 -12.50 -12.42
N GLU A 245 -3.68 -13.37 -13.42
CA GLU A 245 -4.85 -14.11 -13.88
C GLU A 245 -5.43 -15.02 -12.78
N ARG A 246 -4.58 -15.73 -12.03
CA ARG A 246 -5.03 -16.56 -10.89
C ARG A 246 -5.74 -15.74 -9.81
N LEU A 247 -5.17 -14.62 -9.44
CA LEU A 247 -5.79 -13.72 -8.45
C LEU A 247 -7.16 -13.23 -8.93
N ALA A 248 -7.29 -12.85 -10.20
CA ALA A 248 -8.57 -12.44 -10.78
C ALA A 248 -9.60 -13.59 -10.81
N VAL A 249 -9.20 -14.81 -11.18
CA VAL A 249 -10.06 -16.02 -11.12
C VAL A 249 -10.52 -16.30 -9.69
N LEU A 250 -9.64 -16.08 -8.70
CA LEU A 250 -9.96 -16.21 -7.28
C LEU A 250 -10.75 -15.00 -6.74
N LYS A 251 -11.10 -14.02 -7.58
CA LYS A 251 -11.79 -12.78 -7.21
C LYS A 251 -11.03 -11.95 -6.17
N LYS A 252 -9.71 -12.00 -6.23
CA LYS A 252 -8.81 -11.23 -5.36
C LYS A 252 -8.25 -10.04 -6.13
N ASP A 253 -8.23 -8.89 -5.48
CA ASP A 253 -7.67 -7.67 -6.06
C ASP A 253 -6.17 -7.84 -6.27
N CYS A 254 -5.66 -7.38 -7.41
CA CYS A 254 -4.23 -7.37 -7.72
C CYS A 254 -3.79 -5.97 -8.16
N LEU A 255 -2.93 -5.35 -7.37
CA LEU A 255 -2.27 -4.10 -7.76
C LEU A 255 -1.06 -4.43 -8.62
N VAL A 256 -1.02 -3.91 -9.84
CA VAL A 256 0.06 -4.13 -10.79
C VAL A 256 0.86 -2.85 -10.98
N ALA A 257 2.15 -2.90 -10.63
CA ALA A 257 3.11 -1.85 -10.91
C ALA A 257 3.86 -2.14 -12.21
N PHE A 258 3.99 -1.13 -13.05
CA PHE A 258 4.69 -1.25 -14.33
C PHE A 258 6.10 -0.70 -14.20
N HIS A 259 7.10 -1.57 -14.42
CA HIS A 259 8.49 -1.18 -14.47
C HIS A 259 8.94 -1.14 -15.93
N GLU A 260 8.68 -0.04 -16.61
CA GLU A 260 9.05 0.13 -18.00
C GLU A 260 10.09 1.24 -18.17
N LYS A 261 11.15 0.93 -18.93
CA LYS A 261 12.25 1.88 -19.20
C LYS A 261 12.01 2.74 -20.45
N SER A 262 10.90 2.51 -21.18
CA SER A 262 10.69 3.20 -22.45
C SER A 262 10.36 4.68 -22.24
N GLU A 263 10.85 5.52 -23.16
CA GLU A 263 10.55 6.97 -23.17
C GLU A 263 9.05 7.24 -23.34
N ARG A 264 8.32 6.29 -23.98
CA ARG A 264 6.88 6.31 -24.16
C ARG A 264 6.16 6.04 -22.84
N ALA A 265 6.62 5.06 -22.04
CA ALA A 265 6.12 4.80 -20.70
C ALA A 265 6.35 6.00 -19.79
N ARG A 266 7.52 6.64 -19.85
CA ARG A 266 7.77 7.89 -19.11
C ARG A 266 6.79 9.01 -19.50
N ARG A 267 6.41 9.13 -20.77
CA ARG A 267 5.42 10.11 -21.22
C ARG A 267 3.99 9.76 -20.79
N LEU A 268 3.62 8.48 -20.84
CA LEU A 268 2.32 7.99 -20.36
C LEU A 268 2.23 8.04 -18.83
N ASN A 269 3.32 7.76 -18.13
CA ASN A 269 3.39 7.75 -16.66
C ASN A 269 3.30 9.15 -16.04
N ARG A 270 3.57 10.21 -16.77
CA ARG A 270 3.26 11.58 -16.29
C ARG A 270 1.76 11.89 -16.19
N ALA A 271 0.93 11.07 -16.82
CA ALA A 271 -0.51 11.27 -16.87
C ALA A 271 -1.32 10.19 -16.12
N LEU A 272 -0.74 9.01 -15.89
CA LEU A 272 -1.42 7.86 -15.31
C LEU A 272 -0.44 7.13 -14.39
N TYR A 273 -0.82 6.89 -13.18
CA TYR A 273 -0.11 6.15 -12.14
C TYR A 273 0.69 4.96 -12.66
N ASP A 274 1.90 4.77 -12.15
CA ASP A 274 2.76 3.59 -12.38
C ASP A 274 2.12 2.27 -11.90
N MET A 275 0.90 2.32 -11.39
CA MET A 275 0.20 1.19 -10.80
C MET A 275 -1.25 1.14 -11.24
N ARG A 276 -1.75 -0.07 -11.53
CA ARG A 276 -3.14 -0.31 -11.88
C ARG A 276 -3.72 -1.47 -11.07
N LEU A 277 -4.94 -1.29 -10.60
CA LEU A 277 -5.69 -2.31 -9.89
C LEU A 277 -6.45 -3.20 -10.89
N ILE A 278 -6.16 -4.49 -10.85
CA ILE A 278 -6.80 -5.54 -11.64
C ILE A 278 -7.78 -6.28 -10.73
N ARG A 279 -9.06 -6.31 -11.11
CA ARG A 279 -10.14 -6.91 -10.31
C ARG A 279 -10.93 -7.98 -11.04
N LYS A 280 -10.94 -7.93 -12.37
CA LYS A 280 -11.81 -8.74 -13.20
C LYS A 280 -11.16 -9.05 -14.56
N GLU A 281 -11.80 -9.94 -15.29
CA GLU A 281 -11.27 -10.42 -16.58
C GLU A 281 -11.08 -9.32 -17.64
N GLU A 282 -11.97 -8.32 -17.67
CA GLU A 282 -11.83 -7.19 -18.60
C GLU A 282 -10.56 -6.37 -18.32
N ASP A 283 -10.16 -6.25 -17.06
CA ASP A 283 -8.92 -5.59 -16.69
C ASP A 283 -7.70 -6.36 -17.24
N ILE A 284 -7.77 -7.71 -17.27
CA ILE A 284 -6.72 -8.56 -17.86
C ILE A 284 -6.65 -8.37 -19.37
N VAL A 285 -7.78 -8.32 -20.03
CA VAL A 285 -7.84 -8.06 -21.49
C VAL A 285 -7.19 -6.71 -21.80
N TRP A 286 -7.51 -5.70 -21.01
CA TRP A 286 -6.87 -4.39 -21.13
C TRP A 286 -5.36 -4.48 -20.90
N LEU A 287 -4.91 -5.19 -19.86
CA LEU A 287 -3.49 -5.35 -19.52
C LEU A 287 -2.71 -5.99 -20.66
N LYS A 288 -3.23 -7.08 -21.26
CA LYS A 288 -2.62 -7.73 -22.41
C LYS A 288 -2.47 -6.77 -23.60
N LYS A 289 -3.54 -6.06 -23.95
CA LYS A 289 -3.48 -5.03 -25.00
C LYS A 289 -2.48 -3.89 -24.71
N TYR A 290 -2.30 -3.56 -23.45
CA TYR A 290 -1.34 -2.54 -23.03
C TYR A 290 0.11 -3.02 -23.24
N LEU A 291 0.39 -4.28 -22.94
CA LEU A 291 1.72 -4.88 -23.06
C LEU A 291 2.13 -5.18 -24.52
N GLU A 292 1.16 -5.40 -25.43
CA GLU A 292 1.38 -5.61 -26.87
C GLU A 292 1.76 -4.32 -27.63
N ARG A 293 1.64 -3.15 -27.04
CA ARG A 293 1.92 -1.82 -27.63
C ARG A 293 3.34 -1.34 -27.36
#